data_c51e169d28600d6544ccab1a97304df8
#
_entry.id   c51e169d28600d6544ccab1a97304df8
#
_cell.length_a   1.000
_cell.length_b   1.000
_cell.length_c   1.000
_cell.angle_alpha   90.00
_cell.angle_beta   90.00
_cell.angle_gamma   90.00
#
_symmetry.space_group_name_H-M   'P 1'
#
loop_
_entity.id
_entity.type
_entity.pdbx_description
1 polymer ?
#
loop_
_entity_poly.entity_id
_entity_poly.type
_entity_poly.pdbx_seq_one_letter_code
_entity_poly.pdbx_strand_id
1 'polypeptide(L)'
;MKRENGITLISLVITAMVMAILAGITISATIGDDGLLTTAQNQKEKIKNSSVVAQAQIQLMKQSENDESGINYNELGKNLVQSKMINSYTTTENGLIGGITESNNTLVVCNSEVQVVSKSEQEKVVNGYKVSKDKTTPYSTISFTAVQLKDGIKTIVLPDNTTVQFNNDLMATATYSILETGTYNFKIIDTKGKQTEQTINVKSIKKDAIILATDKNDWTNTNVILEATYPQYSSDYIKEISTDGGKTYSTYTNKISVSQNCDIKARVKKGDQIFLENSL
;
A
#
# COMPACT_ATOMS: atom_id res chain seq x y z
N MET A 1 -78.12 -43.33 -6.99
CA MET A 1 -77.55 -42.11 -7.58
C MET A 1 -76.47 -41.59 -6.64
N LYS A 2 -75.20 -41.68 -7.05
CA LYS A 2 -74.09 -41.02 -6.32
C LYS A 2 -74.11 -39.51 -6.70
N ARG A 3 -74.31 -38.66 -5.70
CA ARG A 3 -74.16 -37.18 -5.89
C ARG A 3 -72.67 -36.94 -6.06
N GLU A 4 -72.28 -36.52 -7.23
CA GLU A 4 -70.93 -35.94 -7.42
C GLU A 4 -70.97 -34.51 -6.86
N ASN A 5 -70.25 -34.33 -5.76
CA ASN A 5 -70.06 -32.97 -5.21
C ASN A 5 -69.04 -32.25 -6.08
N GLY A 6 -69.50 -31.49 -7.07
CA GLY A 6 -68.64 -30.63 -7.84
C GLY A 6 -68.04 -29.52 -6.97
N ILE A 7 -66.75 -29.21 -7.18
CA ILE A 7 -66.07 -28.07 -6.56
C ILE A 7 -66.83 -26.79 -6.94
N THR A 8 -67.31 -26.05 -5.96
CA THR A 8 -68.00 -24.78 -6.24
C THR A 8 -66.99 -23.77 -6.83
N LEU A 9 -67.48 -22.90 -7.73
CA LEU A 9 -66.65 -21.85 -8.36
C LEU A 9 -65.91 -20.99 -7.32
N ILE A 10 -66.54 -20.75 -6.18
CA ILE A 10 -65.97 -20.04 -5.04
C ILE A 10 -64.77 -20.81 -4.44
N SER A 11 -64.93 -22.11 -4.24
CA SER A 11 -63.86 -22.99 -3.72
C SER A 11 -62.66 -23.01 -4.67
N LEU A 12 -62.89 -23.06 -5.98
CA LEU A 12 -61.84 -23.01 -6.99
C LEU A 12 -61.06 -21.69 -6.95
N VAL A 13 -61.76 -20.55 -6.87
CA VAL A 13 -61.17 -19.25 -6.81
C VAL A 13 -60.32 -19.08 -5.53
N ILE A 14 -60.86 -19.49 -4.37
CA ILE A 14 -60.12 -19.45 -3.09
C ILE A 14 -58.86 -20.30 -3.17
N THR A 15 -58.97 -21.53 -3.73
CA THR A 15 -57.80 -22.42 -3.86
C THR A 15 -56.75 -21.81 -4.79
N ALA A 16 -57.16 -21.21 -5.91
CA ALA A 16 -56.22 -20.50 -6.81
C ALA A 16 -55.53 -19.31 -6.14
N MET A 17 -56.27 -18.51 -5.37
CA MET A 17 -55.70 -17.38 -4.62
C MET A 17 -54.72 -17.87 -3.57
N VAL A 18 -55.05 -18.90 -2.80
CA VAL A 18 -54.14 -19.48 -1.79
C VAL A 18 -52.88 -20.03 -2.45
N MET A 19 -52.99 -20.74 -3.57
CA MET A 19 -51.83 -21.26 -4.31
C MET A 19 -50.96 -20.11 -4.85
N ALA A 20 -51.56 -19.01 -5.37
CA ALA A 20 -50.79 -17.86 -5.83
C ALA A 20 -50.03 -17.15 -4.69
N ILE A 21 -50.64 -17.00 -3.53
CA ILE A 21 -50.00 -16.43 -2.33
C ILE A 21 -48.86 -17.32 -1.87
N LEU A 22 -49.11 -18.63 -1.75
CA LEU A 22 -48.07 -19.58 -1.32
C LEU A 22 -46.90 -19.64 -2.30
N ALA A 23 -47.19 -19.64 -3.62
CA ALA A 23 -46.12 -19.56 -4.63
C ALA A 23 -45.36 -18.25 -4.54
N GLY A 24 -46.02 -17.11 -4.34
CA GLY A 24 -45.35 -15.83 -4.15
C GLY A 24 -44.46 -15.77 -2.93
N ILE A 25 -44.90 -16.31 -1.78
CA ILE A 25 -44.10 -16.42 -0.54
C ILE A 25 -42.91 -17.33 -0.76
N THR A 26 -43.10 -18.51 -1.40
CA THR A 26 -42.03 -19.46 -1.66
C THR A 26 -40.97 -18.88 -2.59
N ILE A 27 -41.37 -18.17 -3.64
CA ILE A 27 -40.45 -17.49 -4.57
C ILE A 27 -39.68 -16.38 -3.84
N SER A 28 -40.34 -15.55 -3.05
CA SER A 28 -39.70 -14.50 -2.27
C SER A 28 -38.70 -15.05 -1.24
N ALA A 29 -39.05 -16.15 -0.56
CA ALA A 29 -38.18 -16.80 0.42
C ALA A 29 -36.96 -17.50 -0.22
N THR A 30 -37.03 -17.90 -1.49
CA THR A 30 -35.95 -18.60 -2.18
C THR A 30 -35.12 -17.70 -3.08
N ILE A 31 -35.69 -16.70 -3.71
CA ILE A 31 -35.06 -15.87 -4.78
C ILE A 31 -35.04 -14.39 -4.42
N GLY A 32 -35.81 -13.92 -3.41
CA GLY A 32 -35.80 -12.54 -2.94
C GLY A 32 -34.43 -12.09 -2.39
N ASP A 33 -34.23 -10.79 -2.16
CA ASP A 33 -32.96 -10.23 -1.70
C ASP A 33 -32.40 -10.90 -0.44
N ASP A 34 -33.29 -11.37 0.46
CA ASP A 34 -32.95 -12.16 1.67
C ASP A 34 -33.22 -13.68 1.50
N GLY A 35 -33.47 -14.14 0.27
CA GLY A 35 -33.80 -15.53 -0.01
C GLY A 35 -32.63 -16.50 0.19
N LEU A 36 -32.92 -17.78 0.43
CA LEU A 36 -31.90 -18.83 0.63
C LEU A 36 -30.94 -18.92 -0.55
N LEU A 37 -31.42 -18.76 -1.79
CA LEU A 37 -30.59 -18.82 -2.99
C LEU A 37 -29.65 -17.61 -3.07
N THR A 38 -30.16 -16.40 -2.79
CA THR A 38 -29.36 -15.17 -2.76
C THR A 38 -28.32 -15.23 -1.64
N THR A 39 -28.70 -15.73 -0.47
CA THR A 39 -27.77 -15.94 0.65
C THR A 39 -26.67 -16.97 0.28
N ALA A 40 -27.01 -18.08 -0.36
CA ALA A 40 -26.05 -19.09 -0.81
C ALA A 40 -25.12 -18.55 -1.89
N GLN A 41 -25.62 -17.73 -2.84
CA GLN A 41 -24.80 -17.07 -3.85
C GLN A 41 -23.85 -16.06 -3.25
N ASN A 42 -24.31 -15.22 -2.31
CA ASN A 42 -23.46 -14.26 -1.58
C ASN A 42 -22.37 -14.96 -0.76
N GLN A 43 -22.69 -16.08 -0.13
CA GLN A 43 -21.69 -16.89 0.60
C GLN A 43 -20.67 -17.51 -0.36
N LYS A 44 -21.11 -18.07 -1.50
CA LYS A 44 -20.21 -18.62 -2.53
C LYS A 44 -19.24 -17.53 -3.03
N GLU A 45 -19.77 -16.34 -3.30
CA GLU A 45 -18.95 -15.20 -3.74
C GLU A 45 -17.93 -14.75 -2.68
N LYS A 46 -18.33 -14.65 -1.41
CA LYS A 46 -17.44 -14.36 -0.29
C LYS A 46 -16.32 -15.39 -0.15
N ILE A 47 -16.65 -16.69 -0.22
CA ILE A 47 -15.67 -17.77 -0.18
C ILE A 47 -14.69 -17.67 -1.36
N LYS A 48 -15.21 -17.41 -2.57
CA LYS A 48 -14.39 -17.24 -3.76
C LYS A 48 -13.43 -16.06 -3.62
N ASN A 49 -13.94 -14.90 -3.20
CA ASN A 49 -13.13 -13.71 -2.98
C ASN A 49 -12.02 -13.94 -1.96
N SER A 50 -12.35 -14.59 -0.82
CA SER A 50 -11.37 -14.95 0.21
C SER A 50 -10.31 -15.91 -0.30
N SER A 51 -10.70 -16.90 -1.13
CA SER A 51 -9.77 -17.84 -1.76
C SER A 51 -8.81 -17.13 -2.73
N VAL A 52 -9.31 -16.20 -3.54
CA VAL A 52 -8.48 -15.42 -4.48
C VAL A 52 -7.48 -14.56 -3.72
N VAL A 53 -7.93 -13.86 -2.65
CA VAL A 53 -7.05 -13.05 -1.79
C VAL A 53 -5.95 -13.91 -1.16
N ALA A 54 -6.33 -15.04 -0.55
CA ALA A 54 -5.37 -15.95 0.08
C ALA A 54 -4.34 -16.49 -0.92
N GLN A 55 -4.78 -16.90 -2.13
CA GLN A 55 -3.89 -17.38 -3.17
C GLN A 55 -2.94 -16.28 -3.66
N ALA A 56 -3.43 -15.06 -3.87
CA ALA A 56 -2.59 -13.93 -4.25
C ALA A 56 -1.55 -13.62 -3.16
N GLN A 57 -1.93 -13.60 -1.89
CA GLN A 57 -1.02 -13.39 -0.76
C GLN A 57 0.06 -14.48 -0.67
N ILE A 58 -0.30 -15.76 -0.86
CA ILE A 58 0.67 -16.87 -0.88
C ILE A 58 1.68 -16.69 -2.02
N GLN A 59 1.24 -16.30 -3.21
CA GLN A 59 2.13 -16.07 -4.34
C GLN A 59 3.05 -14.87 -4.11
N LEU A 60 2.55 -13.78 -3.50
CA LEU A 60 3.36 -12.63 -3.10
C LEU A 60 4.43 -13.00 -2.08
N MET A 61 4.08 -13.77 -1.06
CA MET A 61 5.03 -14.26 -0.05
C MET A 61 6.14 -15.10 -0.69
N LYS A 62 5.79 -16.03 -1.58
CA LYS A 62 6.77 -16.87 -2.28
C LYS A 62 7.75 -16.06 -3.13
N GLN A 63 7.29 -14.98 -3.76
CA GLN A 63 8.17 -14.10 -4.54
C GLN A 63 9.09 -13.28 -3.62
N SER A 64 8.57 -12.76 -2.50
CA SER A 64 9.37 -11.97 -1.55
C SER A 64 10.45 -12.77 -0.82
N GLU A 65 10.29 -14.09 -0.68
CA GLU A 65 11.30 -14.97 -0.11
C GLU A 65 12.43 -15.33 -1.08
N ASN A 66 12.14 -15.31 -2.39
CA ASN A 66 13.07 -15.82 -3.40
C ASN A 66 13.83 -14.71 -4.15
N ASP A 67 13.43 -13.45 -4.05
CA ASP A 67 14.01 -12.39 -4.86
C ASP A 67 14.10 -11.04 -4.13
N GLU A 68 15.33 -10.54 -3.96
CA GLU A 68 15.61 -9.18 -3.47
C GLU A 68 15.19 -8.09 -4.50
N SER A 69 14.92 -8.45 -5.76
CA SER A 69 14.58 -7.52 -6.84
C SER A 69 13.14 -6.97 -6.77
N GLY A 70 12.30 -7.53 -5.89
CA GLY A 70 10.92 -7.10 -5.70
C GLY A 70 9.88 -8.02 -6.35
N ILE A 71 8.60 -7.61 -6.30
CA ILE A 71 7.49 -8.44 -6.76
C ILE A 71 7.33 -8.35 -8.27
N ASN A 72 7.31 -9.51 -8.93
CA ASN A 72 6.98 -9.62 -10.36
C ASN A 72 5.46 -9.78 -10.54
N TYR A 73 4.75 -8.67 -10.72
CA TYR A 73 3.29 -8.67 -10.89
C TYR A 73 2.82 -9.39 -12.16
N ASN A 74 3.64 -9.44 -13.20
CA ASN A 74 3.30 -10.18 -14.43
C ASN A 74 3.30 -11.69 -14.17
N GLU A 75 4.28 -12.21 -13.45
CA GLU A 75 4.33 -13.60 -13.04
C GLU A 75 3.19 -13.94 -12.08
N LEU A 76 2.91 -13.07 -11.10
CA LEU A 76 1.74 -13.19 -10.22
C LEU A 76 0.45 -13.35 -11.03
N GLY A 77 0.23 -12.47 -12.02
CA GLY A 77 -0.96 -12.52 -12.88
C GLY A 77 -1.05 -13.82 -13.67
N LYS A 78 0.03 -14.28 -14.26
CA LYS A 78 0.09 -15.59 -14.97
C LYS A 78 -0.31 -16.74 -14.05
N ASN A 79 0.26 -16.80 -12.86
CA ASN A 79 -0.02 -17.87 -11.89
C ASN A 79 -1.48 -17.86 -11.42
N LEU A 80 -2.06 -16.67 -11.22
CA LEU A 80 -3.47 -16.53 -10.83
C LEU A 80 -4.43 -16.93 -11.98
N VAL A 81 -4.08 -16.66 -13.25
CA VAL A 81 -4.86 -17.13 -14.41
C VAL A 81 -4.75 -18.65 -14.55
N GLN A 82 -3.55 -19.21 -14.44
CA GLN A 82 -3.35 -20.68 -14.52
C GLN A 82 -4.12 -21.43 -13.42
N SER A 83 -4.20 -20.87 -12.24
CA SER A 83 -5.00 -21.43 -11.13
C SER A 83 -6.50 -21.13 -11.21
N LYS A 84 -6.96 -20.51 -12.30
CA LYS A 84 -8.37 -20.13 -12.54
C LYS A 84 -8.96 -19.23 -11.45
N MET A 85 -8.12 -18.41 -10.82
CA MET A 85 -8.56 -17.45 -9.82
C MET A 85 -9.06 -16.15 -10.47
N ILE A 86 -8.38 -15.72 -11.53
CA ILE A 86 -8.77 -14.56 -12.35
C ILE A 86 -8.85 -14.96 -13.83
N ASN A 87 -9.67 -14.23 -14.59
CA ASN A 87 -9.85 -14.47 -16.03
C ASN A 87 -8.78 -13.77 -16.87
N SER A 88 -8.42 -12.55 -16.47
CA SER A 88 -7.47 -11.68 -17.15
C SER A 88 -6.86 -10.71 -16.15
N TYR A 89 -5.76 -10.08 -16.51
CA TYR A 89 -5.11 -9.09 -15.67
C TYR A 89 -4.41 -8.00 -16.48
N THR A 90 -4.21 -6.86 -15.82
CA THR A 90 -3.35 -5.76 -16.27
C THR A 90 -2.36 -5.46 -15.13
N THR A 91 -1.10 -5.19 -15.46
CA THR A 91 -0.06 -4.91 -14.48
C THR A 91 0.57 -3.54 -14.71
N THR A 92 1.07 -2.97 -13.62
CA THR A 92 2.01 -1.85 -13.59
C THR A 92 3.25 -2.28 -12.80
N GLU A 93 4.24 -1.41 -12.71
CA GLU A 93 5.44 -1.65 -11.90
C GLU A 93 5.11 -2.00 -10.43
N ASN A 94 4.06 -1.40 -9.87
CA ASN A 94 3.72 -1.49 -8.45
C ASN A 94 2.40 -2.21 -8.15
N GLY A 95 1.81 -2.91 -9.12
CA GLY A 95 0.56 -3.60 -8.86
C GLY A 95 -0.05 -4.37 -10.02
N LEU A 96 -1.22 -4.98 -9.73
CA LEU A 96 -2.01 -5.79 -10.63
C LEU A 96 -3.50 -5.53 -10.43
N ILE A 97 -4.24 -5.47 -11.52
CA ILE A 97 -5.70 -5.48 -11.55
C ILE A 97 -6.14 -6.72 -12.34
N GLY A 98 -7.03 -7.56 -11.78
CA GLY A 98 -7.52 -8.76 -12.44
C GLY A 98 -9.00 -9.02 -12.20
N GLY A 99 -9.74 -9.43 -13.23
CA GLY A 99 -11.13 -9.87 -13.09
C GLY A 99 -11.21 -11.24 -12.42
N ILE A 100 -11.98 -11.38 -11.33
CA ILE A 100 -12.14 -12.65 -10.61
C ILE A 100 -13.02 -13.59 -11.42
N THR A 101 -12.56 -14.85 -11.60
CA THR A 101 -13.28 -15.88 -12.34
C THR A 101 -14.65 -16.16 -11.70
N GLU A 102 -15.70 -16.23 -12.52
CA GLU A 102 -17.09 -16.47 -12.09
C GLU A 102 -17.61 -15.43 -11.08
N SER A 103 -17.05 -14.22 -11.08
CA SER A 103 -17.48 -13.10 -10.25
C SER A 103 -17.43 -11.80 -11.05
N ASN A 104 -18.24 -10.82 -10.66
CA ASN A 104 -18.15 -9.46 -11.21
C ASN A 104 -17.17 -8.58 -10.41
N ASN A 105 -16.43 -9.16 -9.48
CA ASN A 105 -15.48 -8.46 -8.64
C ASN A 105 -14.11 -8.40 -9.29
N THR A 106 -13.34 -7.44 -8.85
CA THR A 106 -11.99 -7.19 -9.35
C THR A 106 -10.98 -7.38 -8.21
N LEU A 107 -9.98 -8.22 -8.46
CA LEU A 107 -8.79 -8.32 -7.61
C LEU A 107 -7.89 -7.13 -7.90
N VAL A 108 -7.45 -6.45 -6.86
CA VAL A 108 -6.48 -5.37 -6.92
C VAL A 108 -5.31 -5.70 -5.99
N VAL A 109 -4.11 -5.64 -6.52
CA VAL A 109 -2.87 -5.74 -5.75
C VAL A 109 -2.10 -4.44 -5.93
N CYS A 110 -1.81 -3.73 -4.84
CA CYS A 110 -1.06 -2.48 -4.84
C CYS A 110 0.04 -2.54 -3.79
N ASN A 111 1.32 -2.41 -4.18
CA ASN A 111 2.44 -2.42 -3.22
C ASN A 111 2.35 -3.57 -2.19
N SER A 112 2.06 -4.79 -2.66
CA SER A 112 1.90 -6.01 -1.85
C SER A 112 0.59 -6.11 -1.05
N GLU A 113 -0.25 -5.09 -1.00
CA GLU A 113 -1.59 -5.19 -0.43
C GLU A 113 -2.55 -5.81 -1.44
N VAL A 114 -3.40 -6.72 -0.96
CA VAL A 114 -4.38 -7.45 -1.78
C VAL A 114 -5.79 -7.09 -1.33
N GLN A 115 -6.61 -6.60 -2.26
CA GLN A 115 -8.00 -6.25 -2.01
C GLN A 115 -8.91 -6.78 -3.12
N VAL A 116 -10.19 -7.00 -2.78
CA VAL A 116 -11.24 -7.29 -3.75
C VAL A 116 -12.20 -6.11 -3.78
N VAL A 117 -12.44 -5.59 -4.98
CA VAL A 117 -13.37 -4.48 -5.23
C VAL A 117 -14.60 -5.04 -5.94
N SER A 118 -15.76 -4.91 -5.31
CA SER A 118 -17.01 -5.31 -5.91
C SER A 118 -17.45 -4.36 -7.02
N LYS A 119 -18.34 -4.82 -7.91
CA LYS A 119 -18.90 -3.98 -8.98
C LYS A 119 -19.58 -2.72 -8.43
N SER A 120 -20.24 -2.81 -7.29
CA SER A 120 -20.89 -1.68 -6.61
C SER A 120 -19.90 -0.67 -6.01
N GLU A 121 -18.63 -1.09 -5.76
CA GLU A 121 -17.58 -0.26 -5.17
C GLU A 121 -16.56 0.25 -6.18
N GLN A 122 -16.77 0.08 -7.49
CA GLN A 122 -15.81 0.50 -8.52
C GLN A 122 -15.50 2.01 -8.53
N GLU A 123 -16.40 2.82 -7.96
CA GLU A 123 -16.18 4.26 -7.74
C GLU A 123 -15.28 4.57 -6.55
N LYS A 124 -14.96 3.56 -5.74
CA LYS A 124 -14.09 3.69 -4.58
C LYS A 124 -12.62 3.71 -5.01
N VAL A 125 -11.85 4.62 -4.43
CA VAL A 125 -10.40 4.58 -4.57
C VAL A 125 -9.83 3.50 -3.64
N VAL A 126 -9.10 2.56 -4.24
CA VAL A 126 -8.31 1.57 -3.51
C VAL A 126 -6.87 2.07 -3.48
N ASN A 127 -6.19 1.92 -2.38
CA ASN A 127 -4.81 2.34 -2.27
C ASN A 127 -3.98 1.36 -1.44
N GLY A 128 -2.68 1.36 -1.73
CA GLY A 128 -1.65 0.67 -0.99
C GLY A 128 -0.40 1.53 -0.91
N TYR A 129 0.49 1.25 0.03
CA TYR A 129 1.77 1.94 0.10
C TYR A 129 2.87 1.02 0.62
N LYS A 130 4.10 1.37 0.25
CA LYS A 130 5.32 0.73 0.75
C LYS A 130 6.28 1.80 1.23
N VAL A 131 6.88 1.59 2.40
CA VAL A 131 7.98 2.42 2.87
C VAL A 131 9.28 1.63 2.68
N SER A 132 10.17 2.16 1.88
CA SER A 132 11.46 1.53 1.58
C SER A 132 12.59 2.54 1.75
N LYS A 133 13.81 2.05 1.92
CA LYS A 133 15.02 2.85 1.97
C LYS A 133 16.02 2.30 0.98
N ASP A 134 16.47 3.14 0.07
CA ASP A 134 17.61 2.85 -0.78
C ASP A 134 18.91 2.89 0.06
N LYS A 135 19.88 2.03 -0.29
CA LYS A 135 21.19 2.00 0.38
C LYS A 135 22.01 3.27 0.12
N THR A 136 21.66 4.03 -0.92
CA THR A 136 22.42 5.20 -1.39
C THR A 136 21.85 6.55 -0.94
N THR A 137 20.71 6.57 -0.28
CA THR A 137 20.06 7.80 0.19
C THR A 137 19.85 7.81 1.70
N PRO A 138 19.94 8.97 2.38
CA PRO A 138 19.71 9.08 3.82
C PRO A 138 18.22 9.08 4.20
N TYR A 139 17.30 9.11 3.25
CA TYR A 139 15.86 9.17 3.47
C TYR A 139 15.17 7.87 3.09
N SER A 140 14.03 7.63 3.70
CA SER A 140 13.09 6.58 3.27
C SER A 140 12.10 7.15 2.26
N THR A 141 11.53 6.29 1.44
CA THR A 141 10.57 6.69 0.42
C THR A 141 9.24 5.98 0.64
N ILE A 142 8.16 6.74 0.68
CA ILE A 142 6.80 6.20 0.55
C ILE A 142 6.52 6.03 -0.93
N SER A 143 6.27 4.80 -1.37
CA SER A 143 5.70 4.49 -2.68
C SER A 143 4.20 4.29 -2.49
N PHE A 144 3.40 5.29 -2.88
CA PHE A 144 1.95 5.30 -2.72
C PHE A 144 1.29 4.96 -4.05
N THR A 145 0.46 3.92 -4.06
CA THR A 145 -0.30 3.49 -5.25
C THR A 145 -1.78 3.65 -4.98
N ALA A 146 -2.48 4.30 -5.91
CA ALA A 146 -3.93 4.43 -5.91
C ALA A 146 -4.53 3.76 -7.14
N VAL A 147 -5.75 3.23 -7.00
CA VAL A 147 -6.52 2.59 -8.07
C VAL A 147 -7.93 3.18 -8.10
N GLN A 148 -8.35 3.65 -9.27
CA GLN A 148 -9.71 4.12 -9.53
C GLN A 148 -10.25 3.43 -10.79
N LEU A 149 -11.09 2.42 -10.60
CA LEU A 149 -11.49 1.50 -11.66
C LEU A 149 -12.52 2.10 -12.65
N LYS A 150 -13.24 3.15 -12.24
CA LYS A 150 -14.30 3.73 -13.09
C LYS A 150 -13.80 4.90 -13.94
N ASP A 151 -13.21 5.89 -13.28
CA ASP A 151 -12.92 7.17 -13.92
C ASP A 151 -11.42 7.41 -14.17
N GLY A 152 -10.55 6.55 -13.62
CA GLY A 152 -9.10 6.71 -13.71
C GLY A 152 -8.57 7.88 -12.86
N ILE A 153 -7.26 7.95 -12.71
CA ILE A 153 -6.56 8.94 -11.89
C ILE A 153 -5.94 9.99 -12.80
N LYS A 154 -6.18 11.26 -12.48
CA LYS A 154 -5.59 12.41 -13.16
C LYS A 154 -4.39 12.97 -12.39
N THR A 155 -4.48 13.05 -11.06
CA THR A 155 -3.44 13.70 -10.25
C THR A 155 -3.35 13.04 -8.88
N ILE A 156 -2.13 12.87 -8.38
CA ILE A 156 -1.86 12.61 -6.95
C ILE A 156 -1.16 13.85 -6.39
N VAL A 157 -1.73 14.44 -5.35
CA VAL A 157 -1.13 15.54 -4.57
C VAL A 157 -0.37 14.91 -3.41
N LEU A 158 0.91 15.25 -3.29
CA LEU A 158 1.83 14.77 -2.27
C LEU A 158 1.67 15.55 -0.95
N PRO A 159 2.23 15.05 0.17
CA PRO A 159 2.11 15.70 1.47
C PRO A 159 2.62 17.14 1.56
N ASP A 160 3.53 17.55 0.68
CA ASP A 160 4.06 18.91 0.55
C ASP A 160 3.27 19.79 -0.43
N ASN A 161 2.10 19.33 -0.89
CA ASN A 161 1.23 19.94 -1.91
C ASN A 161 1.83 19.96 -3.33
N THR A 162 2.96 19.33 -3.59
CA THR A 162 3.40 19.09 -4.96
C THR A 162 2.50 18.09 -5.65
N THR A 163 2.45 18.08 -6.98
CA THR A 163 1.53 17.24 -7.74
C THR A 163 2.25 16.35 -8.74
N VAL A 164 1.78 15.11 -8.86
CA VAL A 164 2.18 14.16 -9.90
C VAL A 164 1.00 13.97 -10.83
N GLN A 165 1.20 14.21 -12.14
CA GLN A 165 0.17 14.09 -13.16
C GLN A 165 0.18 12.71 -13.80
N PHE A 166 -1.02 12.20 -14.14
CA PHE A 166 -1.24 10.92 -14.78
C PHE A 166 -2.17 11.09 -15.99
N ASN A 167 -2.13 10.13 -16.91
CA ASN A 167 -2.92 10.19 -18.14
C ASN A 167 -4.18 9.30 -18.04
N ASN A 168 -5.03 9.57 -17.04
CA ASN A 168 -6.26 8.82 -16.78
C ASN A 168 -5.99 7.33 -16.46
N ASP A 169 -4.91 7.06 -15.76
CA ASP A 169 -4.51 5.69 -15.43
C ASP A 169 -5.46 5.09 -14.40
N LEU A 170 -5.84 3.82 -14.60
CA LEU A 170 -6.64 3.09 -13.60
C LEU A 170 -5.86 2.81 -12.33
N MET A 171 -4.53 2.74 -12.44
CA MET A 171 -3.60 2.58 -11.33
C MET A 171 -2.45 3.57 -11.50
N ALA A 172 -2.16 4.35 -10.47
CA ALA A 172 -1.14 5.39 -10.46
C ALA A 172 -0.28 5.30 -9.20
N THR A 173 1.03 5.44 -9.35
CA THR A 173 1.98 5.41 -8.23
C THR A 173 2.75 6.72 -8.16
N ALA A 174 2.83 7.28 -6.96
CA ALA A 174 3.65 8.42 -6.64
C ALA A 174 4.63 8.09 -5.50
N THR A 175 5.81 8.69 -5.53
CA THR A 175 6.83 8.50 -4.50
C THR A 175 7.05 9.79 -3.72
N TYR A 176 7.25 9.67 -2.41
CA TYR A 176 7.51 10.79 -1.52
C TYR A 176 8.61 10.46 -0.52
N SER A 177 9.65 11.30 -0.46
CA SER A 177 10.79 11.08 0.43
C SER A 177 10.50 11.57 1.85
N ILE A 178 10.84 10.77 2.86
CA ILE A 178 10.61 11.06 4.27
C ILE A 178 11.87 10.84 5.11
N LEU A 179 12.05 11.69 6.13
CA LEU A 179 13.13 11.59 7.11
C LEU A 179 12.64 11.19 8.51
N GLU A 180 11.36 11.31 8.76
CA GLU A 180 10.77 11.12 10.09
C GLU A 180 9.54 10.21 10.04
N THR A 181 9.25 9.59 11.18
CA THR A 181 7.96 8.95 11.41
C THR A 181 6.87 10.03 11.55
N GLY A 182 5.67 9.74 11.13
CA GLY A 182 4.59 10.73 11.18
C GLY A 182 3.42 10.37 10.28
N THR A 183 2.55 11.34 10.12
CA THR A 183 1.34 11.25 9.31
C THR A 183 1.54 11.99 7.99
N TYR A 184 1.29 11.29 6.89
CA TYR A 184 1.47 11.81 5.53
C TYR A 184 0.14 11.73 4.79
N ASN A 185 -0.35 12.87 4.31
CA ASN A 185 -1.64 12.96 3.62
C ASN A 185 -1.41 13.06 2.11
N PHE A 186 -2.00 12.12 1.37
CA PHE A 186 -2.06 12.12 -0.08
C PHE A 186 -3.49 12.45 -0.52
N LYS A 187 -3.64 13.20 -1.61
CA LYS A 187 -4.94 13.48 -2.21
C LYS A 187 -4.95 12.96 -3.63
N ILE A 188 -5.93 12.15 -3.97
CA ILE A 188 -6.13 11.56 -5.29
C ILE A 188 -7.24 12.35 -5.97
N ILE A 189 -7.00 12.78 -7.21
CA ILE A 189 -7.98 13.49 -8.03
C ILE A 189 -8.23 12.66 -9.28
N ASP A 190 -9.47 12.23 -9.47
CA ASP A 190 -9.88 11.49 -10.66
C ASP A 190 -10.11 12.40 -11.88
N THR A 191 -10.42 11.81 -13.01
CA THR A 191 -10.66 12.55 -14.28
C THR A 191 -11.87 13.43 -14.24
N LYS A 192 -12.81 13.21 -13.31
CA LYS A 192 -14.00 14.05 -13.11
C LYS A 192 -13.80 15.15 -12.06
N GLY A 193 -12.60 15.22 -11.47
CA GLY A 193 -12.26 16.19 -10.44
C GLY A 193 -12.72 15.81 -9.03
N LYS A 194 -13.25 14.59 -8.82
CA LYS A 194 -13.56 14.08 -7.48
C LYS A 194 -12.26 13.86 -6.72
N GLN A 195 -12.23 14.34 -5.49
CA GLN A 195 -11.07 14.26 -4.62
C GLN A 195 -11.29 13.19 -3.54
N THR A 196 -10.25 12.40 -3.29
CA THR A 196 -10.22 11.42 -2.20
C THR A 196 -8.93 11.63 -1.42
N GLU A 197 -9.01 11.77 -0.10
CA GLU A 197 -7.86 11.92 0.77
C GLU A 197 -7.51 10.59 1.42
N GLN A 198 -6.20 10.32 1.48
CA GLN A 198 -5.66 9.14 2.14
C GLN A 198 -4.54 9.53 3.08
N THR A 199 -4.70 9.15 4.33
CA THR A 199 -3.72 9.37 5.39
C THR A 199 -2.89 8.11 5.61
N ILE A 200 -1.57 8.24 5.60
CA ILE A 200 -0.61 7.17 5.88
C ILE A 200 0.12 7.50 7.18
N ASN A 201 0.04 6.58 8.16
CA ASN A 201 0.76 6.68 9.41
C ASN A 201 2.02 5.83 9.36
N VAL A 202 3.18 6.46 9.20
CA VAL A 202 4.48 5.79 9.23
C VAL A 202 4.98 5.71 10.66
N LYS A 203 4.91 4.53 11.27
CA LYS A 203 5.28 4.30 12.68
C LYS A 203 6.78 4.05 12.87
N SER A 204 7.46 3.56 11.85
CA SER A 204 8.89 3.32 11.88
C SER A 204 9.51 3.57 10.52
N ILE A 205 10.71 4.13 10.50
CA ILE A 205 11.56 4.24 9.32
C ILE A 205 12.94 3.73 9.66
N LYS A 206 13.64 3.15 8.70
CA LYS A 206 15.04 2.79 8.87
C LYS A 206 15.86 4.07 8.76
N LYS A 207 16.25 4.62 9.92
CA LYS A 207 17.15 5.79 9.99
C LYS A 207 18.59 5.29 9.93
N ASP A 208 19.41 6.00 9.18
CA ASP A 208 20.84 5.92 9.33
C ASP A 208 21.26 6.77 10.52
N ALA A 209 22.42 6.49 11.08
CA ALA A 209 23.01 7.28 12.13
C ALA A 209 24.49 7.48 11.84
N ILE A 210 25.01 8.68 12.16
CA ILE A 210 26.44 8.91 12.28
C ILE A 210 26.84 8.41 13.66
N ILE A 211 27.85 7.57 13.75
CA ILE A 211 28.38 7.08 15.03
C ILE A 211 29.67 7.84 15.33
N LEU A 212 29.68 8.50 16.47
CA LEU A 212 30.90 9.17 17.00
C LEU A 212 31.47 8.31 18.13
N ALA A 213 32.76 8.07 18.09
CA ALA A 213 33.47 7.29 19.09
C ALA A 213 34.83 7.91 19.40
N THR A 214 35.25 7.79 20.64
CA THR A 214 36.57 8.22 21.10
C THR A 214 37.35 7.02 21.61
N ASP A 215 38.67 7.06 21.49
CA ASP A 215 39.58 6.04 22.02
C ASP A 215 39.73 6.08 23.56
N LYS A 216 39.27 7.18 24.18
CA LYS A 216 39.32 7.41 25.65
C LYS A 216 38.01 8.02 26.10
N ASN A 217 37.42 7.45 27.16
CA ASN A 217 36.16 7.92 27.74
C ASN A 217 36.35 8.64 29.09
N ASP A 218 37.55 8.58 29.67
CA ASP A 218 37.87 9.20 30.93
C ASP A 218 38.69 10.47 30.75
N TRP A 219 38.77 11.28 31.79
CA TRP A 219 39.62 12.45 31.82
C TRP A 219 41.08 12.09 31.55
N THR A 220 41.67 12.75 30.57
CA THR A 220 43.06 12.51 30.17
C THR A 220 43.81 13.80 29.90
N ASN A 221 45.10 13.83 30.12
CA ASN A 221 45.99 14.94 29.74
C ASN A 221 46.68 14.71 28.38
N THR A 222 46.28 13.67 27.67
CA THR A 222 46.83 13.36 26.35
C THR A 222 45.70 13.51 25.29
N ASN A 223 46.14 13.66 24.05
CA ASN A 223 45.16 13.75 22.93
C ASN A 223 44.21 12.55 22.91
N VAL A 224 42.96 12.85 22.50
CA VAL A 224 41.90 11.88 22.27
C VAL A 224 41.72 11.70 20.76
N ILE A 225 41.64 10.46 20.31
CA ILE A 225 41.38 10.16 18.92
C ILE A 225 39.86 10.02 18.72
N LEU A 226 39.29 10.89 17.88
CA LEU A 226 37.89 10.87 17.48
C LEU A 226 37.74 10.11 16.17
N GLU A 227 36.83 9.18 16.14
CA GLU A 227 36.39 8.47 14.93
C GLU A 227 34.92 8.71 14.67
N ALA A 228 34.59 9.10 13.44
CA ALA A 228 33.21 9.24 12.96
C ALA A 228 32.94 8.18 11.90
N THR A 229 31.96 7.33 12.15
CA THR A 229 31.47 6.35 11.18
C THR A 229 30.20 6.89 10.54
N TYR A 230 30.28 7.15 9.25
CA TYR A 230 29.16 7.64 8.47
C TYR A 230 28.50 6.49 7.71
N PRO A 231 27.16 6.50 7.57
CA PRO A 231 26.47 5.60 6.65
C PRO A 231 26.98 5.74 5.22
N GLN A 232 26.81 4.70 4.43
CA GLN A 232 27.24 4.70 3.04
C GLN A 232 26.19 5.42 2.16
N TYR A 233 26.63 6.45 1.44
CA TYR A 233 25.84 7.22 0.49
C TYR A 233 26.58 7.37 -0.83
N SER A 234 25.86 7.85 -1.87
CA SER A 234 26.46 8.24 -3.15
C SER A 234 27.45 9.41 -2.97
N SER A 235 28.34 9.59 -3.93
CA SER A 235 29.44 10.57 -3.88
C SER A 235 28.99 12.05 -3.84
N ASP A 236 27.74 12.33 -4.13
CA ASP A 236 27.16 13.67 -4.07
C ASP A 236 26.77 14.11 -2.65
N TYR A 237 26.87 13.21 -1.65
CA TYR A 237 26.72 13.54 -0.24
C TYR A 237 28.07 13.79 0.42
N ILE A 238 28.20 14.93 1.08
CA ILE A 238 29.42 15.35 1.76
C ILE A 238 29.33 15.01 3.25
N LYS A 239 30.37 14.32 3.75
CA LYS A 239 30.55 13.98 5.17
C LYS A 239 31.39 15.09 5.81
N GLU A 240 30.83 15.76 6.79
CA GLU A 240 31.50 16.88 7.45
C GLU A 240 31.54 16.68 8.96
N ILE A 241 32.58 17.24 9.59
CA ILE A 241 32.78 17.23 11.04
C ILE A 241 33.21 18.62 11.52
N SER A 242 32.79 18.96 12.73
CA SER A 242 33.16 20.16 13.48
C SER A 242 33.69 19.76 14.83
N THR A 243 34.75 20.42 15.30
CA THR A 243 35.31 20.31 16.63
C THR A 243 35.19 21.61 17.45
N ASP A 244 34.33 22.51 17.02
CA ASP A 244 34.09 23.84 17.63
C ASP A 244 32.63 24.13 17.93
N GLY A 245 31.83 23.07 18.13
CA GLY A 245 30.40 23.17 18.42
C GLY A 245 29.54 23.49 17.19
N GLY A 246 30.06 23.29 15.97
CA GLY A 246 29.33 23.54 14.74
C GLY A 246 29.51 24.94 14.16
N LYS A 247 30.49 25.70 14.64
CA LYS A 247 30.84 27.03 14.08
C LYS A 247 31.52 26.90 12.73
N THR A 248 32.44 25.94 12.61
CA THR A 248 33.10 25.59 11.36
C THR A 248 33.02 24.09 11.09
N TYR A 249 32.92 23.72 9.82
CA TYR A 249 32.88 22.33 9.38
C TYR A 249 33.96 22.05 8.34
N SER A 250 34.59 20.89 8.44
CA SER A 250 35.53 20.37 7.45
C SER A 250 35.08 19.02 6.93
N THR A 251 35.46 18.68 5.70
CA THR A 251 35.18 17.34 5.13
C THR A 251 35.90 16.28 5.96
N TYR A 252 35.13 15.26 6.40
CA TYR A 252 35.69 14.16 7.17
C TYR A 252 36.31 13.11 6.25
N THR A 253 37.60 12.86 6.40
CA THR A 253 38.32 11.84 5.64
C THR A 253 38.99 10.79 6.52
N ASN A 254 39.45 11.17 7.70
CA ASN A 254 40.21 10.31 8.62
C ASN A 254 39.89 10.64 10.08
N LYS A 255 40.33 9.78 11.00
CA LYS A 255 40.31 10.04 12.45
C LYS A 255 40.98 11.37 12.79
N ILE A 256 40.46 12.07 13.78
CA ILE A 256 40.91 13.39 14.22
C ILE A 256 41.51 13.28 15.61
N SER A 257 42.68 13.90 15.79
CA SER A 257 43.30 14.04 17.12
C SER A 257 42.86 15.35 17.77
N VAL A 258 42.22 15.26 18.93
CA VAL A 258 41.68 16.39 19.70
C VAL A 258 42.52 16.55 20.98
N SER A 259 43.05 17.76 21.22
CA SER A 259 43.94 18.09 22.34
C SER A 259 43.26 18.90 23.45
N GLN A 260 42.00 19.32 23.27
CA GLN A 260 41.24 20.11 24.25
C GLN A 260 39.80 19.65 24.27
N ASN A 261 39.10 19.94 25.37
CA ASN A 261 37.66 19.73 25.43
C ASN A 261 36.96 20.54 24.37
N CYS A 262 36.10 19.90 23.62
CA CYS A 262 35.32 20.55 22.55
C CYS A 262 34.01 19.77 22.29
N ASP A 263 33.01 20.50 21.80
CA ASP A 263 31.78 19.93 21.34
C ASP A 263 31.97 19.44 19.89
N ILE A 264 31.74 18.17 19.65
CA ILE A 264 31.86 17.55 18.33
C ILE A 264 30.47 17.54 17.66
N LYS A 265 30.43 17.96 16.41
CA LYS A 265 29.26 17.75 15.56
C LYS A 265 29.67 17.14 14.23
N ALA A 266 28.91 16.13 13.81
CA ALA A 266 29.12 15.46 12.54
C ALA A 266 27.82 15.52 11.72
N ARG A 267 27.93 15.78 10.41
CA ARG A 267 26.76 15.85 9.54
C ARG A 267 27.01 15.29 8.14
N VAL A 268 25.91 14.91 7.49
CA VAL A 268 25.87 14.55 6.07
C VAL A 268 25.02 15.58 5.37
N LYS A 269 25.54 16.20 4.31
CA LYS A 269 24.79 17.20 3.50
C LYS A 269 24.89 16.91 2.02
N LYS A 270 23.93 17.47 1.26
CA LYS A 270 23.97 17.58 -0.20
C LYS A 270 23.53 18.99 -0.59
N GLY A 271 24.42 19.75 -1.24
CA GLY A 271 24.23 21.21 -1.38
C GLY A 271 24.10 21.86 0.00
N ASP A 272 23.10 22.68 0.20
CA ASP A 272 22.83 23.37 1.48
C ASP A 272 21.96 22.56 2.45
N GLN A 273 21.41 21.41 2.01
CA GLN A 273 20.53 20.60 2.82
C GLN A 273 21.31 19.62 3.70
N ILE A 274 21.04 19.63 5.02
CA ILE A 274 21.54 18.65 5.98
C ILE A 274 20.56 17.48 6.07
N PHE A 275 21.09 16.27 5.91
CA PHE A 275 20.30 15.02 5.92
C PHE A 275 20.46 14.24 7.23
N LEU A 276 21.66 14.27 7.82
CA LEU A 276 21.91 13.67 9.11
C LEU A 276 22.82 14.59 9.92
N GLU A 277 22.63 14.59 11.22
CA GLU A 277 23.49 15.24 12.19
C GLU A 277 23.59 14.39 13.46
N ASN A 278 24.77 14.34 14.08
CA ASN A 278 25.00 13.81 15.40
C ASN A 278 26.04 14.64 16.14
N SER A 279 26.00 14.60 17.47
CA SER A 279 26.91 15.36 18.34
C SER A 279 27.44 14.48 19.47
N LEU A 280 28.62 14.79 19.96
CA LEU A 280 29.28 14.19 21.09
C LEU A 280 29.85 15.29 22.01
#